data_faacb2af2bd20cf65f7081231e5cd776
#
_entry.id   faacb2af2bd20cf65f7081231e5cd776
#
_cell.length_a   1.000
_cell.length_b   1.000
_cell.length_c   1.000
_cell.angle_alpha   90.00
_cell.angle_beta   90.00
_cell.angle_gamma   90.00
#
_symmetry.space_group_name_H-M   'P 1'
#
loop_
_entity.id
_entity.type
_entity.pdbx_description
1 polymer ?
#
loop_
_entity_poly.entity_id
_entity_poly.type
_entity_poly.pdbx_seq_one_letter_code
_entity_poly.pdbx_strand_id
1 'polypeptide(L)'
;LNHGKIFPSRYDRRHNFYLVGMYRASQHWLISGSWTYNSGFAYTLPIGVYQSPTAEDPYAEVFIYGDRNNARARDNHRLDISAQYVVKHKQFQETWSLGIYNVYNRQNPFFITFAYNDQGERRLTQLSLLPVLPHLNYQISF
;
A
#
# COMPACT_ATOMS: atom_id res chain seq x y z
N LEU A 1 3.34 -27.03 -11.09
CA LEU A 1 3.55 -25.99 -10.07
C LEU A 1 3.17 -26.56 -8.70
N ASN A 2 3.95 -26.23 -7.66
CA ASN A 2 3.69 -26.56 -6.26
C ASN A 2 3.43 -28.07 -5.99
N HIS A 3 4.06 -28.95 -6.77
CA HIS A 3 3.91 -30.42 -6.67
C HIS A 3 2.44 -30.92 -6.69
N GLY A 4 1.57 -30.20 -7.44
CA GLY A 4 0.14 -30.51 -7.53
C GLY A 4 -0.71 -30.02 -6.36
N LYS A 5 -0.14 -29.39 -5.32
CA LYS A 5 -0.87 -28.78 -4.20
C LYS A 5 -1.54 -27.49 -4.60
N ILE A 6 -2.74 -27.26 -4.09
CA ILE A 6 -3.45 -25.99 -4.24
C ILE A 6 -2.74 -24.92 -3.41
N PHE A 7 -2.59 -23.73 -3.98
CA PHE A 7 -1.99 -22.58 -3.31
C PHE A 7 -2.77 -21.30 -3.64
N PRO A 8 -2.81 -20.31 -2.73
CA PRO A 8 -3.49 -19.05 -2.98
C PRO A 8 -2.78 -18.26 -4.09
N SER A 9 -3.54 -17.51 -4.88
CA SER A 9 -2.98 -16.54 -5.81
C SER A 9 -2.22 -15.44 -5.05
N ARG A 10 -1.19 -14.85 -5.67
CA ARG A 10 -0.51 -13.65 -5.13
C ARG A 10 -1.49 -12.50 -4.89
N TYR A 11 -2.53 -12.40 -5.69
CA TYR A 11 -3.56 -11.34 -5.60
C TYR A 11 -4.74 -11.73 -4.69
N ASP A 12 -4.68 -12.91 -4.05
CA ASP A 12 -5.73 -13.36 -3.13
C ASP A 12 -5.78 -12.46 -1.90
N ARG A 13 -6.79 -11.59 -1.88
CA ARG A 13 -7.17 -10.77 -0.73
C ARG A 13 -8.56 -11.18 -0.31
N ARG A 14 -8.68 -11.85 0.83
CA ARG A 14 -9.92 -12.49 1.27
C ARG A 14 -11.03 -11.50 1.57
N HIS A 15 -10.65 -10.33 2.08
CA HIS A 15 -11.58 -9.27 2.47
C HIS A 15 -11.13 -7.94 1.87
N ASN A 16 -12.09 -7.24 1.26
CA ASN A 16 -11.89 -5.91 0.71
C ASN A 16 -13.11 -5.06 1.10
N PHE A 17 -12.87 -3.98 1.82
CA PHE A 17 -13.90 -3.04 2.24
C PHE A 17 -13.56 -1.64 1.75
N TYR A 18 -14.58 -0.95 1.24
CA TYR A 18 -14.49 0.43 0.79
C TYR A 18 -15.65 1.20 1.38
N LEU A 19 -15.34 2.22 2.16
CA LEU A 19 -16.32 3.13 2.73
C LEU A 19 -16.02 4.53 2.21
N VAL A 20 -17.02 5.18 1.60
CA VAL A 20 -16.91 6.54 1.09
C VAL A 20 -18.04 7.36 1.69
N GLY A 21 -17.71 8.51 2.25
CA GLY A 21 -18.66 9.47 2.78
C GLY A 21 -18.44 10.85 2.18
N MET A 22 -19.52 11.56 1.90
CA MET A 22 -19.51 12.96 1.48
C MET A 22 -20.50 13.74 2.33
N TYR A 23 -20.08 14.89 2.81
CA TYR A 23 -20.89 15.78 3.60
C TYR A 23 -20.81 17.20 3.06
N ARG A 24 -21.96 17.74 2.66
CA ARG A 24 -22.08 19.11 2.21
C ARG A 24 -22.32 20.00 3.44
N ALA A 25 -21.25 20.59 3.95
CA ALA A 25 -21.31 21.44 5.15
C ALA A 25 -21.97 22.80 4.87
N SER A 26 -21.89 23.28 3.63
CA SER A 26 -22.57 24.50 3.19
C SER A 26 -22.74 24.51 1.66
N GLN A 27 -23.25 25.61 1.10
CA GLN A 27 -23.35 25.80 -0.35
C GLN A 27 -21.95 25.83 -1.03
N HIS A 28 -20.90 26.17 -0.26
CA HIS A 28 -19.54 26.31 -0.76
C HIS A 28 -18.64 25.15 -0.34
N TRP A 29 -18.94 24.48 0.78
CA TRP A 29 -18.06 23.45 1.34
C TRP A 29 -18.61 22.05 1.14
N LEU A 30 -17.77 21.20 0.53
CA LEU A 30 -17.98 19.76 0.45
C LEU A 30 -16.77 19.05 1.13
N ILE A 31 -17.06 18.27 2.15
CA ILE A 31 -16.07 17.44 2.83
C ILE A 31 -16.29 16.00 2.39
N SER A 32 -15.21 15.29 2.06
CA SER A 32 -15.28 13.88 1.71
C SER A 32 -14.22 13.09 2.44
N GLY A 33 -14.54 11.84 2.70
CA GLY A 33 -13.60 10.88 3.26
C GLY A 33 -13.79 9.52 2.61
N SER A 34 -12.69 8.80 2.44
CA SER A 34 -12.72 7.42 1.99
C SER A 34 -11.83 6.56 2.88
N TRP A 35 -12.36 5.44 3.31
CA TRP A 35 -11.60 4.44 4.04
C TRP A 35 -11.58 3.14 3.26
N THR A 36 -10.38 2.59 3.10
CA THR A 36 -10.16 1.33 2.40
C THR A 36 -9.50 0.35 3.35
N TYR A 37 -9.94 -0.90 3.28
CA TYR A 37 -9.32 -2.03 3.96
C TYR A 37 -9.19 -3.19 3.00
N ASN A 38 -8.01 -3.81 2.97
CA ASN A 38 -7.76 -5.03 2.20
C ASN A 38 -6.95 -5.99 3.07
N SER A 39 -7.38 -7.23 3.19
CA SER A 39 -6.56 -8.26 3.83
C SER A 39 -5.24 -8.47 3.09
N GLY A 40 -4.22 -8.92 3.82
CA GLY A 40 -2.87 -9.10 3.31
C GLY A 40 -2.81 -10.00 2.08
N PHE A 41 -2.00 -9.62 1.09
CA PHE A 41 -1.72 -10.46 -0.09
C PHE A 41 -0.83 -11.65 0.27
N ALA A 42 -0.95 -12.72 -0.52
CA ALA A 42 -0.11 -13.90 -0.36
C ALA A 42 1.24 -13.72 -1.06
N TYR A 43 2.32 -14.21 -0.44
CA TYR A 43 3.67 -14.21 -1.01
C TYR A 43 4.44 -15.47 -0.60
N THR A 44 5.48 -15.79 -1.36
CA THR A 44 6.33 -16.94 -1.05
C THR A 44 7.47 -16.49 -0.14
N LEU A 45 7.53 -17.07 1.06
CA LEU A 45 8.60 -16.85 2.01
C LEU A 45 9.61 -17.99 1.87
N PRO A 46 10.92 -17.72 1.73
CA PRO A 46 11.93 -18.75 1.82
C PRO A 46 11.91 -19.42 3.21
N ILE A 47 12.09 -20.73 3.22
CA ILE A 47 12.12 -21.55 4.44
C ILE A 47 13.54 -21.83 4.92
N GLY A 48 14.54 -21.51 4.10
CA GLY A 48 15.94 -21.67 4.42
C GLY A 48 16.84 -20.96 3.42
N VAL A 49 18.11 -20.97 3.71
CA VAL A 49 19.18 -20.48 2.83
C VAL A 49 20.41 -21.33 3.06
N TYR A 50 21.18 -21.54 2.02
CA TYR A 50 22.50 -22.12 2.13
C TYR A 50 23.50 -21.30 1.31
N GLN A 51 24.76 -21.35 1.71
CA GLN A 51 25.85 -20.75 0.95
C GLN A 51 26.22 -21.65 -0.21
N SER A 52 26.33 -21.07 -1.39
CA SER A 52 26.78 -21.74 -2.62
C SER A 52 27.86 -20.89 -3.28
N PRO A 53 29.08 -20.88 -2.72
CA PRO A 53 30.17 -20.05 -3.24
C PRO A 53 30.41 -20.30 -4.73
N THR A 54 30.53 -19.21 -5.48
CA THR A 54 30.92 -19.23 -6.89
C THR A 54 32.33 -18.62 -7.06
N ALA A 55 32.93 -18.76 -8.22
CA ALA A 55 34.21 -18.11 -8.52
C ALA A 55 34.10 -16.57 -8.49
N GLU A 56 32.90 -16.02 -8.76
CA GLU A 56 32.64 -14.58 -8.82
C GLU A 56 32.14 -14.01 -7.47
N ASP A 57 31.43 -14.83 -6.67
CA ASP A 57 30.93 -14.46 -5.37
C ASP A 57 31.13 -15.57 -4.34
N PRO A 58 32.15 -15.45 -3.47
CA PRO A 58 32.43 -16.42 -2.40
C PRO A 58 31.32 -16.49 -1.32
N TYR A 59 30.42 -15.50 -1.26
CA TYR A 59 29.35 -15.41 -0.27
C TYR A 59 27.97 -15.60 -0.89
N ALA A 60 27.89 -16.12 -2.12
CA ALA A 60 26.64 -16.34 -2.80
C ALA A 60 25.69 -17.19 -1.97
N GLU A 61 24.46 -16.71 -1.82
CA GLU A 61 23.40 -17.35 -1.06
C GLU A 61 22.28 -17.83 -1.98
N VAL A 62 21.84 -19.06 -1.75
CA VAL A 62 20.70 -19.65 -2.45
C VAL A 62 19.55 -19.84 -1.47
N PHE A 63 18.40 -19.25 -1.81
CA PHE A 63 17.20 -19.40 -1.01
C PHE A 63 16.47 -20.70 -1.32
N ILE A 64 16.09 -21.41 -0.27
CA ILE A 64 15.25 -22.59 -0.35
C ILE A 64 13.80 -22.13 -0.15
N TYR A 65 12.97 -22.35 -1.15
CA TYR A 65 11.55 -22.01 -1.09
C TYR A 65 10.71 -23.25 -0.76
N GLY A 66 9.77 -23.10 0.14
CA GLY A 66 8.75 -24.08 0.43
C GLY A 66 7.56 -24.00 -0.55
N ASP A 67 6.36 -24.24 -0.02
CA ASP A 67 5.12 -24.13 -0.81
C ASP A 67 4.93 -22.72 -1.32
N ARG A 68 4.36 -22.59 -2.52
CA ARG A 68 4.11 -21.30 -3.17
C ARG A 68 3.06 -20.50 -2.39
N ASN A 69 3.34 -19.21 -2.21
CA ASN A 69 2.45 -18.26 -1.51
C ASN A 69 2.06 -18.74 -0.09
N ASN A 70 3.04 -19.27 0.62
CA ASN A 70 2.93 -19.87 1.95
C ASN A 70 2.79 -18.86 3.09
N ALA A 71 2.94 -17.57 2.82
CA ALA A 71 2.85 -16.49 3.81
C ALA A 71 1.89 -15.39 3.36
N ARG A 72 1.42 -14.59 4.34
CA ARG A 72 0.56 -13.42 4.07
C ARG A 72 1.17 -12.16 4.66
N ALA A 73 1.11 -11.09 3.90
CA ALA A 73 1.47 -9.76 4.35
C ALA A 73 0.47 -9.24 5.41
N ARG A 74 0.84 -8.19 6.11
CA ARG A 74 -0.09 -7.47 6.97
C ARG A 74 -1.21 -6.85 6.15
N ASP A 75 -2.36 -6.65 6.81
CA ASP A 75 -3.50 -5.99 6.20
C ASP A 75 -3.15 -4.56 5.81
N ASN A 76 -3.70 -4.16 4.68
CA ASN A 76 -3.56 -2.82 4.12
C ASN A 76 -4.84 -2.04 4.42
N HIS A 77 -4.73 -0.88 5.07
CA HIS A 77 -5.85 0.04 5.21
C HIS A 77 -5.39 1.49 5.20
N ARG A 78 -6.29 2.39 4.79
CA ARG A 78 -5.97 3.80 4.60
C ARG A 78 -7.23 4.64 4.75
N LEU A 79 -7.06 5.81 5.34
CA LEU A 79 -8.05 6.87 5.39
C LEU A 79 -7.54 8.07 4.60
N ASP A 80 -8.34 8.54 3.67
CA ASP A 80 -8.11 9.76 2.91
C ASP A 80 -9.24 10.75 3.24
N ILE A 81 -8.90 12.01 3.43
CA ILE A 81 -9.88 13.08 3.71
C ILE A 81 -9.61 14.24 2.77
N SER A 82 -10.66 14.86 2.27
CA SER A 82 -10.54 16.07 1.47
C SER A 82 -11.66 17.04 1.75
N ALA A 83 -11.38 18.33 1.52
CA ALA A 83 -12.34 19.39 1.58
C ALA A 83 -12.27 20.20 0.27
N GLN A 84 -13.42 20.49 -0.30
CA GLN A 84 -13.55 21.32 -1.49
C GLN A 84 -14.30 22.60 -1.13
N TYR A 85 -13.78 23.72 -1.61
CA TYR A 85 -14.42 25.02 -1.52
C TYR A 85 -14.76 25.52 -2.91
N VAL A 86 -16.03 25.77 -3.16
CA VAL A 86 -16.58 26.16 -4.47
C VAL A 86 -17.09 27.58 -4.42
N VAL A 87 -16.59 28.41 -5.32
CA VAL A 87 -17.04 29.79 -5.53
C VAL A 87 -17.64 29.90 -6.93
N LYS A 88 -18.92 30.31 -7.01
CA LYS A 88 -19.60 30.48 -8.27
C LYS A 88 -19.60 31.97 -8.64
N HIS A 89 -19.05 32.29 -9.78
CA HIS A 89 -19.13 33.61 -10.43
C HIS A 89 -20.18 33.57 -11.55
N LYS A 90 -20.50 34.72 -12.13
CA LYS A 90 -21.49 34.79 -13.23
C LYS A 90 -21.08 34.02 -14.49
N GLN A 91 -19.81 33.94 -14.78
CA GLN A 91 -19.26 33.35 -16.03
C GLN A 91 -18.38 32.13 -15.78
N PHE A 92 -17.95 31.86 -14.55
CA PHE A 92 -17.07 30.75 -14.23
C PHE A 92 -17.28 30.29 -12.78
N GLN A 93 -16.76 29.13 -12.49
CA GLN A 93 -16.74 28.55 -11.15
C GLN A 93 -15.29 28.20 -10.77
N GLU A 94 -14.90 28.58 -9.57
CA GLU A 94 -13.63 28.17 -8.97
C GLU A 94 -13.86 27.03 -7.97
N THR A 95 -12.98 26.08 -7.97
CA THR A 95 -12.98 24.98 -7.00
C THR A 95 -11.58 24.80 -6.44
N TRP A 96 -11.44 25.02 -5.16
CA TRP A 96 -10.24 24.73 -4.38
C TRP A 96 -10.43 23.40 -3.67
N SER A 97 -9.48 22.48 -3.81
CA SER A 97 -9.53 21.17 -3.16
C SER A 97 -8.26 20.95 -2.37
N LEU A 98 -8.42 20.79 -1.07
CA LEU A 98 -7.33 20.41 -0.16
C LEU A 98 -7.63 19.01 0.36
N GLY A 99 -6.63 18.12 0.34
CA GLY A 99 -6.81 16.79 0.86
C GLY A 99 -5.53 16.20 1.45
N ILE A 100 -5.73 15.14 2.20
CA ILE A 100 -4.66 14.36 2.84
C ILE A 100 -4.90 12.90 2.51
N TYR A 101 -3.97 12.32 1.80
CA TYR A 101 -3.87 10.89 1.58
C TYR A 101 -3.20 10.21 2.77
N ASN A 102 -3.71 9.07 3.19
CA ASN A 102 -3.16 8.27 4.29
C ASN A 102 -3.02 9.07 5.60
N VAL A 103 -4.12 9.64 6.07
CA VAL A 103 -4.20 10.59 7.21
C VAL A 103 -3.45 10.11 8.44
N TYR A 104 -3.53 8.83 8.76
CA TYR A 104 -2.85 8.26 9.93
C TYR A 104 -1.48 7.64 9.61
N ASN A 105 -0.90 7.96 8.44
CA ASN A 105 0.46 7.58 8.04
C ASN A 105 0.76 6.09 8.20
N ARG A 106 -0.20 5.24 7.85
CA ARG A 106 0.02 3.80 7.95
C ARG A 106 1.03 3.34 6.92
N GLN A 107 1.99 2.57 7.38
CA GLN A 107 2.97 1.91 6.53
C GLN A 107 2.39 0.62 5.94
N ASN A 108 1.66 0.76 4.84
CA ASN A 108 1.05 -0.36 4.15
C ASN A 108 2.09 -1.19 3.40
N PRO A 109 2.05 -2.53 3.47
CA PRO A 109 3.01 -3.37 2.78
C PRO A 109 2.83 -3.28 1.27
N PHE A 110 3.89 -2.86 0.58
CA PHE A 110 3.99 -2.88 -0.87
C PHE A 110 4.80 -4.09 -1.34
N PHE A 111 5.95 -4.29 -0.71
CA PHE A 111 6.86 -5.38 -1.02
C PHE A 111 7.51 -5.90 0.25
N ILE A 112 7.73 -7.21 0.33
CA ILE A 112 8.38 -7.89 1.46
C ILE A 112 9.59 -8.62 0.92
N THR A 113 10.74 -8.36 1.53
CA THR A 113 12.03 -8.94 1.14
C THR A 113 12.91 -9.17 2.36
N PHE A 114 13.98 -9.91 2.19
CA PHE A 114 15.05 -9.97 3.19
C PHE A 114 16.03 -8.83 2.95
N ALA A 115 16.45 -8.20 4.04
CA ALA A 115 17.54 -7.23 4.07
C ALA A 115 18.45 -7.54 5.27
N TYR A 116 19.69 -7.09 5.21
CA TYR A 116 20.63 -7.19 6.32
C TYR A 116 20.55 -5.90 7.15
N ASN A 117 20.55 -6.04 8.46
CA ASN A 117 20.71 -4.90 9.36
C ASN A 117 22.19 -4.49 9.47
N ASP A 118 22.45 -3.41 10.22
CA ASP A 118 23.81 -2.89 10.44
C ASP A 118 24.74 -3.88 11.17
N GLN A 119 24.21 -4.91 11.79
CA GLN A 119 24.92 -5.98 12.47
C GLN A 119 25.17 -7.20 11.57
N GLY A 120 24.76 -7.13 10.29
CA GLY A 120 24.87 -8.23 9.34
C GLY A 120 23.85 -9.35 9.55
N GLU A 121 22.85 -9.14 10.41
CA GLU A 121 21.77 -10.12 10.61
C GLU A 121 20.68 -9.95 9.55
N ARG A 122 20.22 -11.07 8.99
CA ARG A 122 19.12 -11.08 8.04
C ARG A 122 17.80 -10.85 8.74
N ARG A 123 17.03 -9.88 8.22
CA ARG A 123 15.67 -9.57 8.71
C ARG A 123 14.69 -9.50 7.57
N LEU A 124 13.47 -9.94 7.84
CA LEU A 124 12.35 -9.74 6.94
C LEU A 124 11.95 -8.28 6.99
N THR A 125 12.09 -7.59 5.86
CA THR A 125 11.86 -6.15 5.75
C THR A 125 10.67 -5.87 4.85
N GLN A 126 9.82 -4.95 5.28
CA GLN A 126 8.69 -4.46 4.53
C GLN A 126 9.04 -3.12 3.90
N LEU A 127 8.91 -3.03 2.59
CA LEU A 127 8.88 -1.75 1.89
C LEU A 127 7.44 -1.24 1.88
N SER A 128 7.27 0.00 2.32
CA SER A 128 5.98 0.71 2.28
C SER A 128 6.12 1.94 1.41
N LEU A 129 5.15 2.18 0.55
CA LEU A 129 5.09 3.35 -0.31
C LEU A 129 4.01 4.30 0.19
N LEU A 130 4.13 5.57 -0.18
CA LEU A 130 3.12 6.60 0.02
C LEU A 130 2.75 6.78 1.51
N PRO A 131 3.61 7.50 2.25
CA PRO A 131 3.27 7.96 3.60
C PRO A 131 2.09 8.95 3.56
N VAL A 132 1.89 9.73 4.60
CA VAL A 132 0.94 10.85 4.56
C VAL A 132 1.34 11.84 3.48
N LEU A 133 0.40 12.16 2.56
CA LEU A 133 0.63 13.08 1.44
C LEU A 133 -0.48 14.12 1.40
N PRO A 134 -0.20 15.37 1.75
CA PRO A 134 -1.11 16.48 1.48
C PRO A 134 -1.11 16.80 -0.02
N HIS A 135 -2.26 17.20 -0.53
CA HIS A 135 -2.41 17.68 -1.91
C HIS A 135 -3.33 18.89 -1.97
N LEU A 136 -3.02 19.80 -2.89
CA LEU A 136 -3.83 20.94 -3.21
C LEU A 136 -4.13 20.92 -4.70
N ASN A 137 -5.38 21.13 -5.08
CA ASN A 137 -5.83 21.29 -6.44
C ASN A 137 -6.67 22.55 -6.59
N TYR A 138 -6.50 23.26 -7.70
CA TYR A 138 -7.28 24.41 -8.10
C TYR A 138 -7.83 24.19 -9.51
N GLN A 139 -9.12 24.41 -9.68
CA GLN A 139 -9.83 24.23 -10.95
C GLN A 139 -10.71 25.43 -11.25
N ILE A 140 -10.67 25.90 -12.49
CA ILE A 140 -11.61 26.87 -13.03
C ILE A 140 -12.45 26.15 -14.11
N SER A 141 -13.76 26.37 -14.06
CA SER A 141 -14.72 25.87 -15.06
C SER A 141 -15.55 27.02 -15.60
N PHE A 142 -15.63 27.18 -16.91
CA PHE A 142 -16.36 28.21 -17.63
C PHE A 142 -17.73 27.70 -18.10
#